data_3497d9c6a666939c006696c544b095da
#
_entry.id   3497d9c6a666939c006696c544b095da
#
_cell.length_a   1.000
_cell.length_b   1.000
_cell.length_c   1.000
_cell.angle_alpha   90.00
_cell.angle_beta   90.00
_cell.angle_gamma   90.00
#
_symmetry.space_group_name_H-M   'P 1'
#
loop_
_entity.id
_entity.type
_entity.pdbx_description
1 polymer ?
#
loop_
_entity_poly.entity_id
_entity_poly.type
_entity_poly.pdbx_seq_one_letter_code
_entity_poly.pdbx_strand_id
1 'polypeptide(L)'
;EVSDAFLKILQKQGMQFNLSTKVIGVKKNKNGATVTVEKNGAKSDIDCDIVLMSVGRKPNTTGLNLEKIGVKLDSKGRVETDHKYKTNLDNIYAIGDVIVGPMLAHKAEEEGIAIAELLSGKYGHVNYDVIPGVVYTSPEVASVGKTEEQLKEQKISYKVGKFPFAANARAKINDEGDGFVKILADEKTDRVLGVHMIGPDVGNMIAEIALAMEFGASAEDIARTCHAHPTYAEAIKEAALAVDKRAIHF
;
A
#
# COMPACT_ATOMS: atom_id res chain seq x y z
N GLU A 1 9.40 -8.57 -4.10
CA GLU A 1 10.67 -8.35 -3.38
C GLU A 1 10.43 -7.83 -1.97
N VAL A 2 9.62 -6.77 -1.78
CA VAL A 2 9.28 -6.26 -0.43
C VAL A 2 8.59 -7.35 0.40
N SER A 3 7.63 -8.07 -0.16
CA SER A 3 6.94 -9.17 0.53
C SER A 3 7.89 -10.27 1.01
N ASP A 4 8.92 -10.61 0.21
CA ASP A 4 9.91 -11.62 0.57
C ASP A 4 10.84 -11.13 1.69
N ALA A 5 11.22 -9.85 1.65
CA ALA A 5 12.01 -9.23 2.71
C ALA A 5 11.20 -9.17 4.01
N PHE A 6 9.95 -8.75 3.91
CA PHE A 6 9.02 -8.67 5.04
C PHE A 6 8.80 -10.03 5.71
N LEU A 7 8.55 -11.08 4.90
CA LEU A 7 8.42 -12.45 5.39
C LEU A 7 9.66 -12.87 6.21
N LYS A 8 10.87 -12.65 5.67
CA LYS A 8 12.13 -13.02 6.34
C LYS A 8 12.32 -12.26 7.66
N ILE A 9 12.03 -10.97 7.69
CA ILE A 9 12.15 -10.15 8.89
C ILE A 9 11.18 -10.63 9.97
N LEU A 10 9.91 -10.84 9.63
CA LEU A 10 8.91 -11.30 10.59
C LEU A 10 9.19 -12.75 11.08
N GLN A 11 9.72 -13.61 10.21
CA GLN A 11 10.17 -14.94 10.63
C GLN A 11 11.33 -14.87 11.63
N LYS A 12 12.29 -13.96 11.41
CA LYS A 12 13.39 -13.70 12.37
C LYS A 12 12.86 -13.20 13.72
N GLN A 13 11.73 -12.49 13.73
CA GLN A 13 11.02 -12.07 14.94
C GLN A 13 10.20 -13.19 15.62
N GLY A 14 10.17 -14.40 15.04
CA GLY A 14 9.48 -15.56 15.60
C GLY A 14 8.09 -15.82 15.03
N MET A 15 7.59 -15.02 14.08
CA MET A 15 6.30 -15.29 13.43
C MET A 15 6.38 -16.52 12.52
N GLN A 16 5.35 -17.36 12.56
CA GLN A 16 5.21 -18.51 11.67
C GLN A 16 4.23 -18.23 10.56
N PHE A 17 4.56 -18.63 9.33
CA PHE A 17 3.74 -18.38 8.14
C PHE A 17 3.40 -19.68 7.43
N ASN A 18 2.12 -19.93 7.22
CA ASN A 18 1.60 -21.03 6.42
C ASN A 18 1.04 -20.47 5.11
N LEU A 19 1.93 -20.11 4.17
CA LEU A 19 1.55 -19.57 2.87
C LEU A 19 0.88 -20.63 1.99
N SER A 20 0.00 -20.22 1.08
CA SER A 20 -0.79 -21.09 0.20
C SER A 20 -1.64 -22.09 0.99
N THR A 21 -2.12 -21.70 2.17
CA THR A 21 -2.87 -22.52 3.11
C THR A 21 -4.24 -21.91 3.37
N LYS A 22 -5.29 -22.68 3.16
CA LYS A 22 -6.68 -22.25 3.37
C LYS A 22 -7.16 -22.63 4.77
N VAL A 23 -7.72 -21.68 5.50
CA VAL A 23 -8.46 -21.99 6.73
C VAL A 23 -9.83 -22.52 6.34
N ILE A 24 -10.18 -23.74 6.77
CA ILE A 24 -11.43 -24.42 6.45
C ILE A 24 -12.37 -24.57 7.65
N GLY A 25 -11.88 -24.32 8.85
CA GLY A 25 -12.72 -24.36 10.05
C GLY A 25 -12.01 -23.84 11.28
N VAL A 26 -12.79 -23.41 12.26
CA VAL A 26 -12.35 -23.04 13.60
C VAL A 26 -13.28 -23.67 14.62
N LYS A 27 -12.74 -24.41 15.60
CA LYS A 27 -13.48 -24.99 16.69
C LYS A 27 -13.00 -24.42 18.01
N LYS A 28 -13.92 -23.82 18.78
CA LYS A 28 -13.61 -23.32 20.12
C LYS A 28 -13.43 -24.51 21.07
N ASN A 29 -12.36 -24.47 21.86
CA ASN A 29 -12.04 -25.42 22.91
C ASN A 29 -12.23 -24.78 24.30
N LYS A 30 -12.00 -25.56 25.36
CA LYS A 30 -12.11 -25.08 26.76
C LYS A 30 -11.10 -23.95 27.05
N ASN A 31 -9.89 -24.03 26.49
CA ASN A 31 -8.77 -23.12 26.79
C ASN A 31 -8.24 -22.40 25.55
N GLY A 32 -8.99 -22.33 24.44
CA GLY A 32 -8.54 -21.69 23.20
C GLY A 32 -9.36 -22.15 22.00
N ALA A 33 -8.68 -22.36 20.87
CA ALA A 33 -9.31 -22.82 19.64
C ALA A 33 -8.38 -23.75 18.84
N THR A 34 -8.97 -24.64 18.06
CA THR A 34 -8.28 -25.40 17.01
C THR A 34 -8.71 -24.88 15.65
N VAL A 35 -7.72 -24.44 14.84
CA VAL A 35 -7.93 -23.98 13.47
C VAL A 35 -7.57 -25.09 12.51
N THR A 36 -8.54 -25.59 11.75
CA THR A 36 -8.30 -26.58 10.70
C THR A 36 -7.89 -25.89 9.41
N VAL A 37 -6.75 -26.25 8.87
CA VAL A 37 -6.18 -25.70 7.64
C VAL A 37 -6.02 -26.78 6.57
N GLU A 38 -6.02 -26.36 5.31
CA GLU A 38 -5.80 -27.23 4.14
C GLU A 38 -4.70 -26.66 3.24
N LYS A 39 -3.70 -27.47 2.94
CA LYS A 39 -2.63 -27.16 1.98
C LYS A 39 -2.46 -28.36 1.03
N ASN A 40 -2.57 -28.10 -0.28
CA ASN A 40 -2.46 -29.13 -1.32
C ASN A 40 -3.38 -30.35 -1.09
N GLY A 41 -4.59 -30.13 -0.58
CA GLY A 41 -5.55 -31.19 -0.27
C GLY A 41 -5.32 -31.92 1.07
N ALA A 42 -4.20 -31.72 1.73
CA ALA A 42 -3.91 -32.26 3.06
C ALA A 42 -4.43 -31.33 4.15
N LYS A 43 -5.18 -31.88 5.10
CA LYS A 43 -5.71 -31.16 6.27
C LYS A 43 -4.80 -31.34 7.47
N SER A 44 -4.66 -30.29 8.25
CA SER A 44 -3.99 -30.30 9.55
C SER A 44 -4.63 -29.32 10.52
N ASP A 45 -4.39 -29.52 11.80
CA ASP A 45 -4.92 -28.69 12.86
C ASP A 45 -3.80 -27.87 13.52
N ILE A 46 -4.13 -26.63 13.89
CA ILE A 46 -3.28 -25.71 14.63
C ILE A 46 -4.03 -25.30 15.89
N ASP A 47 -3.49 -25.64 17.05
CA ASP A 47 -4.05 -25.19 18.32
C ASP A 47 -3.52 -23.81 18.68
N CYS A 48 -4.36 -22.94 19.23
CA CYS A 48 -4.05 -21.58 19.61
C CYS A 48 -4.94 -21.07 20.74
N ASP A 49 -4.47 -20.06 21.44
CA ASP A 49 -5.24 -19.40 22.52
C ASP A 49 -6.33 -18.50 21.96
N ILE A 50 -6.01 -17.74 20.90
CA ILE A 50 -6.89 -16.73 20.28
C ILE A 50 -6.78 -16.83 18.75
N VAL A 51 -7.93 -16.65 18.07
CA VAL A 51 -7.99 -16.52 16.61
C VAL A 51 -8.37 -15.10 16.25
N LEU A 52 -7.49 -14.40 15.54
CA LEU A 52 -7.79 -13.11 14.90
C LEU A 52 -8.25 -13.33 13.46
N MET A 53 -9.48 -12.96 13.15
CA MET A 53 -10.03 -13.03 11.79
C MET A 53 -9.64 -11.75 11.01
N SER A 54 -8.62 -11.84 10.14
CA SER A 54 -8.03 -10.73 9.37
C SER A 54 -8.02 -11.02 7.87
N VAL A 55 -9.14 -11.49 7.34
CA VAL A 55 -9.25 -12.02 5.96
C VAL A 55 -9.69 -10.97 4.91
N GLY A 56 -9.70 -9.70 5.26
CA GLY A 56 -10.08 -8.60 4.39
C GLY A 56 -11.37 -7.87 4.83
N ARG A 57 -11.87 -7.02 3.96
CA ARG A 57 -13.02 -6.14 4.20
C ARG A 57 -14.07 -6.34 3.10
N LYS A 58 -15.31 -6.07 3.44
CA LYS A 58 -16.44 -6.02 2.50
C LYS A 58 -17.08 -4.64 2.54
N PRO A 59 -17.64 -4.14 1.43
CA PRO A 59 -18.44 -2.92 1.45
C PRO A 59 -19.64 -3.10 2.37
N ASN A 60 -19.87 -2.15 3.28
CA ASN A 60 -20.97 -2.22 4.22
C ASN A 60 -22.22 -1.51 3.65
N THR A 61 -22.87 -2.16 2.71
CA THR A 61 -24.10 -1.66 2.04
C THR A 61 -25.37 -2.31 2.62
N THR A 62 -25.23 -3.27 3.53
CA THR A 62 -26.36 -3.99 4.13
C THR A 62 -27.22 -3.08 5.00
N GLY A 63 -28.54 -3.16 4.87
CA GLY A 63 -29.49 -2.38 5.67
C GLY A 63 -29.77 -0.96 5.16
N LEU A 64 -29.07 -0.50 4.13
CA LEU A 64 -29.31 0.80 3.49
C LEU A 64 -30.52 0.79 2.53
N ASN A 65 -31.09 -0.37 2.26
CA ASN A 65 -32.20 -0.57 1.33
C ASN A 65 -31.95 0.00 -0.09
N LEU A 66 -30.71 -0.07 -0.55
CA LEU A 66 -30.27 0.51 -1.84
C LEU A 66 -31.06 -0.08 -3.02
N GLU A 67 -31.38 -1.37 -2.97
CA GLU A 67 -32.16 -2.06 -4.00
C GLU A 67 -33.60 -1.50 -4.10
N LYS A 68 -34.19 -1.07 -2.97
CA LYS A 68 -35.55 -0.52 -2.96
C LYS A 68 -35.66 0.84 -3.66
N ILE A 69 -34.58 1.62 -3.62
CA ILE A 69 -34.50 2.91 -4.29
C ILE A 69 -33.85 2.81 -5.67
N GLY A 70 -33.42 1.62 -6.08
CA GLY A 70 -32.88 1.35 -7.41
C GLY A 70 -31.39 1.74 -7.59
N VAL A 71 -30.62 1.90 -6.53
CA VAL A 71 -29.16 2.09 -6.62
C VAL A 71 -28.51 0.77 -7.06
N LYS A 72 -27.65 0.83 -8.07
CA LYS A 72 -26.97 -0.34 -8.60
C LYS A 72 -25.76 -0.74 -7.76
N LEU A 73 -25.63 -2.05 -7.52
CA LEU A 73 -24.48 -2.65 -6.88
C LEU A 73 -23.77 -3.59 -7.86
N ASP A 74 -22.46 -3.65 -7.78
CA ASP A 74 -21.67 -4.63 -8.54
C ASP A 74 -21.75 -6.05 -7.91
N SER A 75 -21.10 -7.02 -8.55
CA SER A 75 -21.07 -8.42 -8.09
C SER A 75 -20.38 -8.62 -6.73
N LYS A 76 -19.64 -7.61 -6.23
CA LYS A 76 -18.99 -7.61 -4.92
C LYS A 76 -19.77 -6.81 -3.86
N GLY A 77 -20.98 -6.32 -4.20
CA GLY A 77 -21.83 -5.53 -3.32
C GLY A 77 -21.38 -4.07 -3.15
N ARG A 78 -20.53 -3.54 -4.04
CA ARG A 78 -20.11 -2.14 -4.04
C ARG A 78 -21.09 -1.30 -4.85
N VAL A 79 -21.31 -0.06 -4.44
CA VAL A 79 -22.11 0.90 -5.19
C VAL A 79 -21.40 1.26 -6.49
N GLU A 80 -22.09 1.12 -7.62
CA GLU A 80 -21.57 1.54 -8.92
C GLU A 80 -21.64 3.07 -9.03
N THR A 81 -20.53 3.71 -9.39
CA THR A 81 -20.41 5.15 -9.58
C THR A 81 -19.66 5.47 -10.87
N ASP A 82 -19.91 6.66 -11.40
CA ASP A 82 -19.06 7.26 -12.42
C ASP A 82 -17.79 7.87 -11.80
N HIS A 83 -16.95 8.50 -12.65
CA HIS A 83 -15.71 9.17 -12.24
C HIS A 83 -15.94 10.46 -11.41
N LYS A 84 -17.19 10.88 -11.21
CA LYS A 84 -17.62 12.02 -10.36
C LYS A 84 -18.37 11.52 -9.12
N TYR A 85 -18.22 10.27 -8.77
CA TYR A 85 -18.86 9.61 -7.61
C TYR A 85 -20.38 9.51 -7.68
N LYS A 86 -21.00 9.85 -8.82
CA LYS A 86 -22.44 9.82 -9.01
C LYS A 86 -22.90 8.39 -9.27
N THR A 87 -23.95 7.94 -8.60
CA THR A 87 -24.59 6.65 -8.87
C THR A 87 -25.48 6.74 -10.14
N ASN A 88 -26.20 5.68 -10.42
CA ASN A 88 -27.23 5.68 -11.47
C ASN A 88 -28.44 6.57 -11.16
N LEU A 89 -28.52 7.18 -9.98
CA LEU A 89 -29.56 8.13 -9.57
C LEU A 89 -28.98 9.55 -9.48
N ASP A 90 -29.73 10.54 -9.97
CA ASP A 90 -29.22 11.91 -10.17
C ASP A 90 -28.78 12.63 -8.90
N ASN A 91 -29.34 12.30 -7.75
CA ASN A 91 -29.13 12.96 -6.46
C ASN A 91 -28.42 12.10 -5.43
N ILE A 92 -27.85 10.94 -5.84
CA ILE A 92 -27.15 10.01 -4.95
C ILE A 92 -25.74 9.81 -5.44
N TYR A 93 -24.79 10.00 -4.52
CA TYR A 93 -23.37 9.84 -4.72
C TYR A 93 -22.82 8.82 -3.70
N ALA A 94 -21.73 8.16 -4.01
CA ALA A 94 -21.06 7.24 -3.09
C ALA A 94 -19.54 7.40 -3.18
N ILE A 95 -18.89 7.33 -2.01
CA ILE A 95 -17.43 7.46 -1.86
C ILE A 95 -16.92 6.43 -0.84
N GLY A 96 -15.61 6.30 -0.73
CA GLY A 96 -14.96 5.49 0.31
C GLY A 96 -15.05 3.99 0.08
N ASP A 97 -15.19 3.25 1.17
CA ASP A 97 -15.12 1.78 1.19
C ASP A 97 -16.28 1.08 0.47
N VAL A 98 -17.35 1.81 0.18
CA VAL A 98 -18.53 1.25 -0.51
C VAL A 98 -18.44 1.30 -2.03
N ILE A 99 -17.42 1.92 -2.62
CA ILE A 99 -17.18 1.98 -4.05
C ILE A 99 -15.91 1.20 -4.46
N VAL A 100 -15.58 1.21 -5.74
CA VAL A 100 -14.35 0.59 -6.28
C VAL A 100 -13.11 1.34 -5.77
N GLY A 101 -12.04 0.58 -5.47
CA GLY A 101 -10.75 1.10 -5.03
C GLY A 101 -10.27 0.48 -3.73
N PRO A 102 -9.11 0.90 -3.23
CA PRO A 102 -8.61 0.45 -1.94
C PRO A 102 -9.48 0.98 -0.80
N MET A 103 -9.72 0.12 0.20
CA MET A 103 -10.49 0.49 1.41
C MET A 103 -9.56 1.16 2.42
N LEU A 104 -9.25 2.44 2.17
CA LEU A 104 -8.32 3.27 2.94
C LEU A 104 -9.01 4.57 3.37
N ALA A 105 -8.84 4.94 4.64
CA ALA A 105 -9.46 6.13 5.22
C ALA A 105 -9.08 7.41 4.45
N HIS A 106 -7.77 7.61 4.21
CA HIS A 106 -7.28 8.79 3.49
C HIS A 106 -7.79 8.87 2.04
N LYS A 107 -8.00 7.73 1.34
CA LYS A 107 -8.65 7.71 0.03
C LYS A 107 -10.10 8.21 0.14
N ALA A 108 -10.84 7.76 1.15
CA ALA A 108 -12.23 8.17 1.36
C ALA A 108 -12.33 9.66 1.75
N GLU A 109 -11.37 10.19 2.50
CA GLU A 109 -11.27 11.60 2.88
C GLU A 109 -11.04 12.49 1.65
N GLU A 110 -10.10 12.13 0.77
CA GLU A 110 -9.84 12.84 -0.48
C GLU A 110 -11.04 12.79 -1.43
N GLU A 111 -11.71 11.65 -1.54
CA GLU A 111 -12.97 11.54 -2.29
C GLU A 111 -14.08 12.43 -1.70
N GLY A 112 -14.13 12.55 -0.36
CA GLY A 112 -15.06 13.45 0.34
C GLY A 112 -14.81 14.92 0.01
N ILE A 113 -13.56 15.34 -0.06
CA ILE A 113 -13.17 16.68 -0.49
C ILE A 113 -13.57 16.88 -1.96
N ALA A 114 -13.17 15.95 -2.82
CA ALA A 114 -13.43 16.05 -4.26
C ALA A 114 -14.93 16.13 -4.59
N ILE A 115 -15.79 15.32 -3.95
CA ILE A 115 -17.24 15.40 -4.19
C ILE A 115 -17.84 16.71 -3.68
N ALA A 116 -17.39 17.22 -2.52
CA ALA A 116 -17.86 18.51 -2.01
C ALA A 116 -17.50 19.67 -2.95
N GLU A 117 -16.31 19.66 -3.52
CA GLU A 117 -15.87 20.63 -4.52
C GLU A 117 -16.68 20.53 -5.81
N LEU A 118 -16.88 19.30 -6.35
CA LEU A 118 -17.71 19.06 -7.54
C LEU A 118 -19.14 19.57 -7.36
N LEU A 119 -19.77 19.29 -6.23
CA LEU A 119 -21.12 19.76 -5.92
C LEU A 119 -21.19 21.29 -5.73
N SER A 120 -20.07 21.92 -5.37
CA SER A 120 -19.94 23.38 -5.27
C SER A 120 -19.58 24.05 -6.61
N GLY A 121 -19.52 23.30 -7.71
CA GLY A 121 -19.14 23.81 -9.03
C GLY A 121 -17.64 24.07 -9.21
N LYS A 122 -16.79 23.52 -8.33
CA LYS A 122 -15.33 23.57 -8.41
C LYS A 122 -14.77 22.32 -9.10
N TYR A 123 -13.47 22.32 -9.34
CA TYR A 123 -12.75 21.16 -9.85
C TYR A 123 -12.32 20.25 -8.68
N GLY A 124 -13.07 19.17 -8.46
CA GLY A 124 -12.71 18.12 -7.50
C GLY A 124 -11.98 16.98 -8.20
N HIS A 125 -10.82 16.57 -7.69
CA HIS A 125 -9.98 15.53 -8.28
C HIS A 125 -9.26 14.71 -7.22
N VAL A 126 -9.15 13.40 -7.46
CA VAL A 126 -8.30 12.48 -6.69
C VAL A 126 -7.38 11.74 -7.67
N ASN A 127 -6.09 11.80 -7.41
CA ASN A 127 -5.10 11.05 -8.18
C ASN A 127 -4.93 9.64 -7.59
N TYR A 128 -5.65 8.68 -8.14
CA TYR A 128 -5.62 7.29 -7.66
C TYR A 128 -4.28 6.57 -7.89
N ASP A 129 -3.43 7.07 -8.78
CA ASP A 129 -2.08 6.51 -9.00
C ASP A 129 -1.10 6.88 -7.87
N VAL A 130 -1.47 7.82 -6.98
CA VAL A 130 -0.58 8.37 -5.94
C VAL A 130 -1.13 8.16 -4.52
N ILE A 131 -2.09 7.28 -4.34
CA ILE A 131 -2.60 6.92 -3.01
C ILE A 131 -1.59 6.00 -2.32
N PRO A 132 -0.97 6.43 -1.19
CA PRO A 132 -0.01 5.59 -0.48
C PRO A 132 -0.70 4.47 0.29
N GLY A 133 -0.04 3.32 0.38
CA GLY A 133 -0.43 2.21 1.23
C GLY A 133 0.61 1.96 2.31
N VAL A 134 0.18 1.75 3.56
CA VAL A 134 1.08 1.51 4.70
C VAL A 134 0.64 0.28 5.48
N VAL A 135 1.61 -0.55 5.88
CA VAL A 135 1.44 -1.63 6.87
C VAL A 135 2.20 -1.24 8.14
N TYR A 136 1.48 -1.05 9.22
CA TYR A 136 1.98 -0.54 10.51
C TYR A 136 2.56 -1.66 11.38
N THR A 137 3.60 -2.28 10.90
CA THR A 137 4.40 -3.29 11.61
C THR A 137 5.72 -2.70 12.08
N SER A 138 6.62 -3.51 12.66
CA SER A 138 7.98 -3.11 12.95
C SER A 138 8.93 -4.16 12.33
N PRO A 139 9.68 -3.78 11.25
CA PRO A 139 9.61 -2.53 10.50
C PRO A 139 8.28 -2.32 9.76
N GLU A 140 7.97 -1.07 9.42
CA GLU A 140 6.82 -0.73 8.59
C GLU A 140 7.06 -1.09 7.12
N VAL A 141 5.96 -1.20 6.36
CA VAL A 141 6.00 -1.28 4.89
C VAL A 141 5.18 -0.15 4.33
N ALA A 142 5.73 0.59 3.36
CA ALA A 142 5.01 1.66 2.67
C ALA A 142 5.23 1.58 1.16
N SER A 143 4.21 1.95 0.39
CA SER A 143 4.28 1.97 -1.07
C SER A 143 3.36 3.00 -1.68
N VAL A 144 3.74 3.51 -2.84
CA VAL A 144 2.92 4.37 -3.69
C VAL A 144 3.26 4.12 -5.15
N GLY A 145 2.28 4.24 -6.04
CA GLY A 145 2.46 4.04 -7.48
C GLY A 145 2.49 2.57 -7.90
N LYS A 146 3.13 2.29 -9.02
CA LYS A 146 3.12 0.98 -9.69
C LYS A 146 4.19 0.03 -9.15
N THR A 147 3.89 -1.26 -9.15
CA THR A 147 4.88 -2.31 -8.88
C THR A 147 5.65 -2.68 -10.15
N GLU A 148 6.78 -3.38 -10.00
CA GLU A 148 7.52 -3.91 -11.17
C GLU A 148 6.68 -4.87 -12.00
N GLU A 149 5.84 -5.69 -11.34
CA GLU A 149 4.94 -6.63 -12.01
C GLU A 149 3.95 -5.89 -12.90
N GLN A 150 3.35 -4.81 -12.40
CA GLN A 150 2.43 -3.95 -13.16
C GLN A 150 3.13 -3.25 -14.33
N LEU A 151 4.35 -2.73 -14.12
CA LEU A 151 5.13 -2.12 -15.20
C LEU A 151 5.49 -3.12 -16.30
N LYS A 152 5.88 -4.34 -15.93
CA LYS A 152 6.17 -5.43 -16.87
C LYS A 152 4.92 -5.83 -17.67
N GLU A 153 3.78 -5.98 -17.00
CA GLU A 153 2.50 -6.30 -17.64
C GLU A 153 2.09 -5.21 -18.65
N GLN A 154 2.27 -3.94 -18.26
CA GLN A 154 1.99 -2.76 -19.10
C GLN A 154 3.07 -2.49 -20.15
N LYS A 155 4.17 -3.27 -20.17
CA LYS A 155 5.32 -3.11 -21.08
C LYS A 155 5.95 -1.71 -20.98
N ILE A 156 5.96 -1.12 -19.79
CA ILE A 156 6.62 0.15 -19.52
C ILE A 156 8.08 -0.14 -19.14
N SER A 157 9.03 0.47 -19.87
CA SER A 157 10.45 0.37 -19.56
C SER A 157 10.80 1.26 -18.37
N TYR A 158 11.55 0.72 -17.41
CA TYR A 158 11.88 1.41 -16.18
C TYR A 158 13.29 1.08 -15.70
N LYS A 159 13.84 1.99 -14.90
CA LYS A 159 15.07 1.80 -14.12
C LYS A 159 14.69 1.55 -12.66
N VAL A 160 15.58 0.91 -11.93
CA VAL A 160 15.43 0.61 -10.51
C VAL A 160 16.58 1.23 -9.73
N GLY A 161 16.26 2.03 -8.73
CA GLY A 161 17.19 2.45 -7.69
C GLY A 161 16.81 1.81 -6.36
N LYS A 162 17.82 1.35 -5.61
CA LYS A 162 17.59 0.69 -4.33
C LYS A 162 18.68 1.07 -3.34
N PHE A 163 18.29 1.33 -2.07
CA PHE A 163 19.22 1.64 -1.00
C PHE A 163 18.79 0.93 0.30
N PRO A 164 19.68 0.16 0.95
CA PRO A 164 19.37 -0.55 2.19
C PRO A 164 19.50 0.37 3.41
N PHE A 165 18.60 0.22 4.40
CA PHE A 165 18.72 0.96 5.67
C PHE A 165 19.98 0.60 6.45
N ALA A 166 20.54 -0.58 6.27
CA ALA A 166 21.85 -0.94 6.84
C ALA A 166 23.00 0.01 6.45
N ALA A 167 22.86 0.75 5.36
CA ALA A 167 23.82 1.79 4.93
C ALA A 167 23.44 3.20 5.41
N ASN A 168 22.21 3.41 5.92
CA ASN A 168 21.72 4.71 6.39
C ASN A 168 22.28 5.03 7.77
N ALA A 169 22.79 6.26 7.97
CA ALA A 169 23.42 6.70 9.22
C ALA A 169 22.43 6.68 10.39
N ARG A 170 21.21 7.18 10.22
CA ARG A 170 20.17 7.21 11.29
C ARG A 170 19.75 5.81 11.68
N ALA A 171 19.58 4.92 10.72
CA ALA A 171 19.23 3.53 10.99
C ALA A 171 20.35 2.80 11.78
N LYS A 172 21.62 3.08 11.47
CA LYS A 172 22.75 2.55 12.24
C LYS A 172 22.79 3.07 13.68
N ILE A 173 22.52 4.38 13.90
CA ILE A 173 22.46 4.97 15.23
C ILE A 173 21.39 4.30 16.10
N ASN A 174 20.26 3.96 15.51
CA ASN A 174 19.10 3.39 16.22
C ASN A 174 19.07 1.85 16.21
N ASP A 175 20.05 1.18 15.59
CA ASP A 175 20.06 -0.28 15.37
C ASP A 175 18.82 -0.81 14.62
N GLU A 176 18.38 -0.04 13.58
CA GLU A 176 17.17 -0.30 12.78
C GLU A 176 17.54 -0.50 11.29
N GLY A 177 18.58 -1.28 11.01
CA GLY A 177 19.13 -1.47 9.68
C GLY A 177 18.35 -2.42 8.76
N ASP A 178 17.27 -3.04 9.23
CA ASP A 178 16.48 -3.98 8.43
C ASP A 178 15.65 -3.21 7.35
N GLY A 179 15.73 -3.68 6.10
CA GLY A 179 14.90 -3.18 5.01
C GLY A 179 15.63 -2.27 4.01
N PHE A 180 14.85 -1.60 3.17
CA PHE A 180 15.35 -0.79 2.06
C PHE A 180 14.29 0.17 1.51
N VAL A 181 14.74 1.15 0.75
CA VAL A 181 13.94 1.98 -0.18
C VAL A 181 14.21 1.52 -1.60
N LYS A 182 13.16 1.34 -2.40
CA LYS A 182 13.22 0.99 -3.81
C LYS A 182 12.39 1.96 -4.64
N ILE A 183 13.00 2.60 -5.64
CA ILE A 183 12.37 3.54 -6.57
C ILE A 183 12.36 2.92 -7.96
N LEU A 184 11.21 3.05 -8.64
CA LEU A 184 11.01 2.71 -10.04
C LEU A 184 10.83 4.00 -10.82
N ALA A 185 11.68 4.28 -11.78
CA ALA A 185 11.63 5.47 -12.62
C ALA A 185 11.49 5.10 -14.10
N ASP A 186 10.72 5.86 -14.85
CA ASP A 186 10.59 5.67 -16.30
C ASP A 186 11.96 5.81 -17.00
N GLU A 187 12.28 4.88 -17.88
CA GLU A 187 13.60 4.82 -18.51
C GLU A 187 13.95 6.04 -19.36
N LYS A 188 12.93 6.69 -19.96
CA LYS A 188 13.12 7.80 -20.89
C LYS A 188 12.98 9.16 -20.24
N THR A 189 11.98 9.30 -19.37
CA THR A 189 11.61 10.59 -18.78
C THR A 189 12.14 10.78 -17.38
N ASP A 190 12.66 9.71 -16.76
CA ASP A 190 13.08 9.64 -15.36
C ASP A 190 11.96 9.89 -14.34
N ARG A 191 10.69 10.02 -14.78
CA ARG A 191 9.56 10.23 -13.90
C ARG A 191 9.41 9.07 -12.93
N VAL A 192 9.17 9.35 -11.66
CA VAL A 192 8.92 8.32 -10.64
C VAL A 192 7.59 7.62 -10.93
N LEU A 193 7.63 6.31 -11.10
CA LEU A 193 6.48 5.45 -11.42
C LEU A 193 5.95 4.70 -10.20
N GLY A 194 6.80 4.47 -9.21
CA GLY A 194 6.42 3.82 -7.97
C GLY A 194 7.58 3.70 -7.01
N VAL A 195 7.26 3.70 -5.71
CA VAL A 195 8.23 3.52 -4.63
C VAL A 195 7.69 2.53 -3.62
N HIS A 196 8.57 1.63 -3.19
CA HIS A 196 8.26 0.55 -2.26
C HIS A 196 9.34 0.51 -1.18
N MET A 197 8.92 0.59 0.06
CA MET A 197 9.82 0.69 1.21
C MET A 197 9.46 -0.34 2.26
N ILE A 198 10.47 -0.85 2.93
CA ILE A 198 10.33 -1.58 4.19
C ILE A 198 11.44 -1.10 5.12
N GLY A 199 11.09 -0.65 6.31
CA GLY A 199 12.08 -0.10 7.23
C GLY A 199 11.45 0.73 8.35
N PRO A 200 12.28 1.41 9.14
CA PRO A 200 11.79 2.32 10.18
C PRO A 200 11.16 3.56 9.56
N ASP A 201 10.05 4.02 10.13
CA ASP A 201 9.38 5.30 9.83
C ASP A 201 8.96 5.50 8.37
N VAL A 202 8.93 4.43 7.57
CA VAL A 202 8.59 4.53 6.13
C VAL A 202 7.14 4.94 5.90
N GLY A 203 6.26 4.75 6.87
CA GLY A 203 4.88 5.22 6.83
C GLY A 203 4.77 6.75 6.83
N ASN A 204 5.70 7.47 7.46
CA ASN A 204 5.81 8.92 7.38
C ASN A 204 6.59 9.36 6.15
N MET A 205 7.67 8.63 5.80
CA MET A 205 8.52 8.95 4.66
C MET A 205 7.78 8.88 3.32
N ILE A 206 6.76 8.03 3.18
CA ILE A 206 6.01 7.86 1.93
C ILE A 206 5.30 9.13 1.46
N ALA A 207 5.01 10.07 2.39
CA ALA A 207 4.35 11.33 2.07
C ALA A 207 5.22 12.23 1.17
N GLU A 208 6.54 12.22 1.34
CA GLU A 208 7.48 12.92 0.46
C GLU A 208 7.37 12.41 -0.97
N ILE A 209 7.31 11.09 -1.13
CA ILE A 209 7.19 10.47 -2.45
C ILE A 209 5.81 10.71 -3.07
N ALA A 210 4.75 10.61 -2.29
CA ALA A 210 3.41 10.92 -2.79
C ALA A 210 3.34 12.36 -3.31
N LEU A 211 3.91 13.32 -2.58
CA LEU A 211 4.02 14.72 -3.02
C LEU A 211 4.84 14.84 -4.30
N ALA A 212 6.02 14.22 -4.37
CA ALA A 212 6.88 14.24 -5.55
C ALA A 212 6.16 13.66 -6.78
N MET A 213 5.48 12.52 -6.64
CA MET A 213 4.73 11.89 -7.71
C MET A 213 3.51 12.71 -8.16
N GLU A 214 2.80 13.36 -7.24
CA GLU A 214 1.65 14.23 -7.57
C GLU A 214 2.07 15.39 -8.48
N PHE A 215 3.25 15.97 -8.22
CA PHE A 215 3.83 17.02 -9.07
C PHE A 215 4.65 16.50 -10.27
N GLY A 216 4.68 15.17 -10.47
CA GLY A 216 5.33 14.56 -11.64
C GLY A 216 6.85 14.60 -11.61
N ALA A 217 7.44 14.60 -10.41
CA ALA A 217 8.89 14.65 -10.23
C ALA A 217 9.62 13.45 -10.87
N SER A 218 10.85 13.72 -11.30
CA SER A 218 11.82 12.71 -11.71
C SER A 218 12.59 12.15 -10.51
N ALA A 219 13.26 11.01 -10.70
CA ALA A 219 14.21 10.50 -9.69
C ALA A 219 15.35 11.49 -9.46
N GLU A 220 15.78 12.21 -10.50
CA GLU A 220 16.82 13.25 -10.39
C GLU A 220 16.37 14.43 -9.52
N ASP A 221 15.09 14.85 -9.56
CA ASP A 221 14.58 15.91 -8.68
C ASP A 221 14.71 15.53 -7.21
N ILE A 222 14.36 14.28 -6.87
CA ILE A 222 14.53 13.73 -5.51
C ILE A 222 16.02 13.65 -5.15
N ALA A 223 16.85 13.13 -6.05
CA ALA A 223 18.30 12.98 -5.85
C ALA A 223 19.01 14.32 -5.59
N ARG A 224 18.54 15.41 -6.20
CA ARG A 224 19.12 16.76 -6.02
C ARG A 224 18.54 17.52 -4.83
N THR A 225 17.41 17.07 -4.29
CA THR A 225 16.82 17.69 -3.10
C THR A 225 17.73 17.47 -1.89
N CYS A 226 17.96 18.52 -1.10
CA CYS A 226 18.75 18.44 0.12
C CYS A 226 17.94 17.74 1.22
N HIS A 227 18.48 16.65 1.76
CA HIS A 227 17.91 15.95 2.90
C HIS A 227 18.74 16.24 4.16
N ALA A 228 18.06 16.37 5.30
CA ALA A 228 18.73 16.60 6.57
C ALA A 228 19.53 15.35 7.00
N HIS A 229 20.70 15.57 7.60
CA HIS A 229 21.57 14.53 8.12
C HIS A 229 21.67 14.62 9.68
N PRO A 230 21.58 13.50 10.44
CA PRO A 230 21.21 12.16 9.97
C PRO A 230 19.70 11.92 10.05
N THR A 231 19.10 11.43 8.95
CA THR A 231 17.66 11.07 8.89
C THR A 231 17.45 9.76 8.15
N TYR A 232 16.28 9.12 8.33
CA TYR A 232 15.87 7.98 7.51
C TYR A 232 15.57 8.41 6.06
N ALA A 233 15.07 9.64 5.85
CA ALA A 233 14.71 10.15 4.53
C ALA A 233 15.90 10.22 3.55
N GLU A 234 17.15 10.29 4.05
CA GLU A 234 18.33 10.18 3.19
C GLU A 234 18.36 8.87 2.39
N ALA A 235 17.70 7.79 2.87
CA ALA A 235 17.57 6.56 2.12
C ALA A 235 16.74 6.72 0.84
N ILE A 236 15.79 7.66 0.80
CA ILE A 236 15.03 8.02 -0.40
C ILE A 236 15.97 8.68 -1.41
N LYS A 237 16.74 9.66 -0.98
CA LYS A 237 17.75 10.34 -1.82
C LYS A 237 18.76 9.35 -2.42
N GLU A 238 19.31 8.48 -1.59
CA GLU A 238 20.27 7.47 -2.03
C GLU A 238 19.66 6.47 -3.02
N ALA A 239 18.42 6.05 -2.80
CA ALA A 239 17.70 5.21 -3.74
C ALA A 239 17.41 5.94 -5.06
N ALA A 240 17.11 7.24 -5.03
CA ALA A 240 16.96 8.06 -6.22
C ALA A 240 18.30 8.20 -7.00
N LEU A 241 19.40 8.44 -6.31
CA LEU A 241 20.73 8.42 -6.91
C LEU A 241 21.08 7.05 -7.52
N ALA A 242 20.66 5.96 -6.87
CA ALA A 242 20.90 4.60 -7.33
C ALA A 242 20.17 4.25 -8.64
N VAL A 243 19.09 4.98 -9.01
CA VAL A 243 18.44 4.82 -10.34
C VAL A 243 19.44 4.97 -11.49
N ASP A 244 20.39 5.89 -11.34
CA ASP A 244 21.49 6.11 -12.30
C ASP A 244 22.85 5.61 -11.79
N LYS A 245 22.86 4.68 -10.82
CA LYS A 245 24.07 4.06 -10.24
C LYS A 245 25.01 5.08 -9.58
N ARG A 246 24.46 6.13 -8.97
CA ARG A 246 25.20 7.23 -8.33
C ARG A 246 25.05 7.25 -6.79
N ALA A 247 24.51 6.19 -6.18
CA ALA A 247 24.47 6.10 -4.71
C ALA A 247 25.87 6.37 -4.12
N ILE A 248 25.91 7.11 -3.02
CA ILE A 248 27.19 7.58 -2.44
C ILE A 248 27.64 6.62 -1.33
N HIS A 249 26.71 6.10 -0.54
CA HIS A 249 27.02 5.36 0.66
C HIS A 249 26.82 3.83 0.53
N PHE A 250 26.52 3.34 -0.69
CA PHE A 250 26.30 1.91 -0.93
C PHE A 250 26.65 1.53 -2.37
#